data_20ad4cdd664c6ace9662fff869b96eee
#
_entry.id   20ad4cdd664c6ace9662fff869b96eee
#
_cell.length_a   1.000
_cell.length_b   1.000
_cell.length_c   1.000
_cell.angle_alpha   90.00
_cell.angle_beta   90.00
_cell.angle_gamma   90.00
#
_symmetry.space_group_name_H-M   'P 1'
#
loop_
_entity.id
_entity.type
_entity.pdbx_description
1 polymer ?
#
loop_
_entity_poly.entity_id
_entity_poly.type
_entity_poly.pdbx_seq_one_letter_code
_entity_poly.pdbx_strand_id
1 'polypeptide(L)'
;MIETVGLADRADAFALNLSGGEKRRLGIAMALVGEPELLFLDEPTTGLDPGARREMWTLVRDLKRRGRTVLLTTHYLDEAEQLADDVAIMNHGKIVARGNPSALISRFGGGTTIVLAGAGSEGHHALAVRNIPADLRGSDVFVHVTMANEVRTMLAKLASIEIPLTEIYTKRSTLEDVFLKVVGARMEEGVLAG
;
A
#
# COMPACT_ATOMS: atom_id res chain seq x y z
N MET A 1 -11.39 3.05 28.36
CA MET A 1 -11.54 2.29 27.11
C MET A 1 -12.30 3.07 26.04
N ILE A 2 -13.47 3.63 26.33
CA ILE A 2 -14.27 4.41 25.36
C ILE A 2 -13.48 5.60 24.80
N GLU A 3 -12.76 6.34 25.64
CA GLU A 3 -11.87 7.43 25.19
C GLU A 3 -10.73 6.92 24.30
N THR A 4 -10.16 5.75 24.62
CA THR A 4 -9.05 5.16 23.85
C THR A 4 -9.43 4.89 22.40
N VAL A 5 -10.71 4.58 22.16
CA VAL A 5 -11.22 4.29 20.80
C VAL A 5 -11.92 5.50 20.16
N GLY A 6 -11.82 6.70 20.77
CA GLY A 6 -12.40 7.93 20.22
C GLY A 6 -13.93 7.95 20.24
N LEU A 7 -14.55 7.39 21.27
CA LEU A 7 -16.00 7.36 21.46
C LEU A 7 -16.48 8.09 22.73
N ALA A 8 -15.64 8.98 23.31
CA ALA A 8 -15.98 9.71 24.52
C ALA A 8 -17.32 10.47 24.38
N ASP A 9 -17.52 11.19 23.28
CA ASP A 9 -18.73 11.97 23.00
C ASP A 9 -19.97 11.09 22.71
N ARG A 10 -19.80 9.80 22.63
CA ARG A 10 -20.83 8.79 22.39
C ARG A 10 -21.02 7.81 23.55
N ALA A 11 -20.41 8.11 24.72
CA ALA A 11 -20.44 7.22 25.88
C ALA A 11 -21.85 6.81 26.33
N ASP A 12 -22.82 7.76 26.23
CA ASP A 12 -24.22 7.55 26.59
C ASP A 12 -25.13 7.10 25.43
N ALA A 13 -24.54 6.90 24.24
CA ALA A 13 -25.32 6.49 23.07
C ALA A 13 -25.60 4.98 23.11
N PHE A 14 -26.83 4.59 22.71
CA PHE A 14 -27.14 3.18 22.49
C PHE A 14 -26.30 2.67 21.28
N ALA A 15 -25.75 1.46 21.40
CA ALA A 15 -24.96 0.83 20.35
C ALA A 15 -25.67 0.72 19.00
N LEU A 16 -27.01 0.65 19.00
CA LEU A 16 -27.84 0.64 17.77
C LEU A 16 -27.73 1.94 16.97
N ASN A 17 -27.52 3.06 17.65
CA ASN A 17 -27.46 4.40 17.07
C ASN A 17 -26.05 4.79 16.59
N LEU A 18 -25.06 3.92 16.76
CA LEU A 18 -23.70 4.13 16.31
C LEU A 18 -23.57 3.82 14.80
N SER A 19 -22.76 4.61 14.12
CA SER A 19 -22.33 4.34 12.73
C SER A 19 -21.53 3.04 12.64
N GLY A 20 -21.31 2.53 11.43
CA GLY A 20 -20.52 1.32 11.20
C GLY A 20 -19.10 1.41 11.77
N GLY A 21 -18.43 2.57 11.58
CA GLY A 21 -17.10 2.84 12.12
C GLY A 21 -17.08 2.94 13.65
N GLU A 22 -18.08 3.61 14.24
CA GLU A 22 -18.23 3.69 15.70
C GLU A 22 -18.49 2.31 16.33
N LYS A 23 -19.33 1.48 15.70
CA LYS A 23 -19.57 0.09 16.15
C LYS A 23 -18.29 -0.76 16.08
N ARG A 24 -17.46 -0.58 15.03
CA ARG A 24 -16.19 -1.28 14.91
C ARG A 24 -15.22 -0.86 16.02
N ARG A 25 -15.12 0.44 16.31
CA ARG A 25 -14.31 0.96 17.42
C ARG A 25 -14.84 0.51 18.80
N LEU A 26 -16.15 0.45 18.98
CA LEU A 26 -16.73 -0.14 20.19
C LEU A 26 -16.34 -1.60 20.39
N GLY A 27 -16.34 -2.41 19.31
CA GLY A 27 -15.88 -3.80 19.36
C GLY A 27 -14.42 -3.90 19.81
N ILE A 28 -13.55 -3.03 19.33
CA ILE A 28 -12.15 -2.96 19.79
C ILE A 28 -12.08 -2.54 21.26
N ALA A 29 -12.89 -1.55 21.69
CA ALA A 29 -12.95 -1.15 23.10
C ALA A 29 -13.34 -2.33 24.01
N MET A 30 -14.31 -3.14 23.61
CA MET A 30 -14.72 -4.35 24.31
C MET A 30 -13.58 -5.38 24.41
N ALA A 31 -12.84 -5.60 23.31
CA ALA A 31 -11.70 -6.50 23.29
C ALA A 31 -10.56 -5.99 24.22
N LEU A 32 -10.43 -4.68 24.40
CA LEU A 32 -9.40 -4.08 25.24
C LEU A 32 -9.71 -4.13 26.76
N VAL A 33 -10.93 -4.46 27.17
CA VAL A 33 -11.33 -4.48 28.60
C VAL A 33 -10.44 -5.42 29.43
N GLY A 34 -10.06 -6.57 28.87
CA GLY A 34 -9.18 -7.54 29.53
C GLY A 34 -7.68 -7.19 29.46
N GLU A 35 -7.31 -6.00 29.00
CA GLU A 35 -5.92 -5.57 28.81
C GLU A 35 -5.03 -6.57 28.05
N PRO A 36 -5.47 -7.12 26.91
CA PRO A 36 -4.73 -8.15 26.21
C PRO A 36 -3.39 -7.62 25.68
N GLU A 37 -2.37 -8.48 25.66
CA GLU A 37 -1.10 -8.19 25.02
C GLU A 37 -1.18 -8.33 23.49
N LEU A 38 -2.07 -9.20 23.00
CA LEU A 38 -2.28 -9.52 21.59
C LEU A 38 -3.74 -9.30 21.19
N LEU A 39 -3.95 -8.55 20.11
CA LEU A 39 -5.24 -8.29 19.50
C LEU A 39 -5.28 -8.89 18.08
N PHE A 40 -6.37 -9.56 17.76
CA PHE A 40 -6.69 -10.02 16.41
C PHE A 40 -7.74 -9.09 15.80
N LEU A 41 -7.44 -8.47 14.69
CA LEU A 41 -8.34 -7.61 13.94
C LEU A 41 -8.55 -8.18 12.54
N ASP A 42 -9.73 -8.71 12.30
CA ASP A 42 -10.09 -9.28 11.00
C ASP A 42 -10.75 -8.20 10.14
N GLU A 43 -10.06 -7.80 9.08
CA GLU A 43 -10.48 -6.76 8.12
C GLU A 43 -11.06 -5.50 8.79
N PRO A 44 -10.31 -4.81 9.68
CA PRO A 44 -10.87 -3.79 10.57
C PRO A 44 -11.44 -2.58 9.83
N THR A 45 -11.03 -2.31 8.60
CA THR A 45 -11.44 -1.13 7.83
C THR A 45 -12.40 -1.44 6.66
N THR A 46 -12.76 -2.70 6.47
CA THR A 46 -13.66 -3.08 5.39
C THR A 46 -15.03 -2.42 5.54
N GLY A 47 -15.50 -1.78 4.47
CA GLY A 47 -16.79 -1.08 4.44
C GLY A 47 -16.81 0.29 5.14
N LEU A 48 -15.67 0.77 5.63
CA LEU A 48 -15.56 2.12 6.20
C LEU A 48 -15.33 3.17 5.10
N ASP A 49 -15.89 4.36 5.31
CA ASP A 49 -15.53 5.53 4.52
C ASP A 49 -14.07 5.95 4.75
N PRO A 50 -13.46 6.80 3.89
CA PRO A 50 -12.06 7.19 4.02
C PRO A 50 -11.70 7.92 5.33
N GLY A 51 -12.67 8.61 5.96
CA GLY A 51 -12.48 9.28 7.24
C GLY A 51 -12.37 8.26 8.36
N ALA A 52 -13.38 7.39 8.50
CA ALA A 52 -13.44 6.34 9.50
C ALA A 52 -12.26 5.35 9.37
N ARG A 53 -11.78 5.07 8.12
CA ARG A 53 -10.58 4.27 7.89
C ARG A 53 -9.33 4.92 8.51
N ARG A 54 -9.13 6.22 8.30
CA ARG A 54 -7.99 6.95 8.89
C ARG A 54 -8.03 6.97 10.41
N GLU A 55 -9.21 7.12 11.00
CA GLU A 55 -9.41 7.04 12.45
C GLU A 55 -9.05 5.65 12.98
N MET A 56 -9.46 4.58 12.28
CA MET A 56 -9.10 3.21 12.62
C MET A 56 -7.57 2.98 12.53
N TRP A 57 -6.90 3.48 11.51
CA TRP A 57 -5.44 3.41 11.40
C TRP A 57 -4.73 4.14 12.55
N THR A 58 -5.27 5.30 12.95
CA THR A 58 -4.74 6.04 14.10
C THR A 58 -4.89 5.21 15.37
N LEU A 59 -6.06 4.61 15.60
CA LEU A 59 -6.32 3.74 16.76
C LEU A 59 -5.33 2.57 16.79
N VAL A 60 -5.12 1.87 15.68
CA VAL A 60 -4.16 0.74 15.61
C VAL A 60 -2.74 1.20 15.92
N ARG A 61 -2.30 2.35 15.38
CA ARG A 61 -0.98 2.92 15.71
C ARG A 61 -0.85 3.25 17.19
N ASP A 62 -1.90 3.78 17.82
CA ASP A 62 -1.92 4.11 19.25
C ASP A 62 -1.83 2.86 20.12
N LEU A 63 -2.51 1.79 19.75
CA LEU A 63 -2.42 0.50 20.44
C LEU A 63 -0.99 -0.06 20.37
N LYS A 64 -0.36 -0.01 19.20
CA LYS A 64 1.05 -0.40 19.01
C LYS A 64 1.99 0.45 19.88
N ARG A 65 1.82 1.77 19.89
CA ARG A 65 2.64 2.68 20.72
C ARG A 65 2.51 2.40 22.22
N ARG A 66 1.37 1.88 22.65
CA ARG A 66 1.14 1.43 24.03
C ARG A 66 1.67 0.02 24.32
N GLY A 67 2.46 -0.57 23.40
CA GLY A 67 3.09 -1.87 23.58
C GLY A 67 2.20 -3.06 23.27
N ARG A 68 1.03 -2.88 22.66
CA ARG A 68 0.18 -4.00 22.26
C ARG A 68 0.66 -4.60 20.94
N THR A 69 0.62 -5.91 20.85
CA THR A 69 0.80 -6.63 19.58
C THR A 69 -0.54 -6.69 18.87
N VAL A 70 -0.56 -6.33 17.59
CA VAL A 70 -1.76 -6.40 16.75
C VAL A 70 -1.49 -7.31 15.56
N LEU A 71 -2.26 -8.37 15.42
CA LEU A 71 -2.33 -9.17 14.22
C LEU A 71 -3.60 -8.76 13.46
N LEU A 72 -3.44 -8.18 12.28
CA LEU A 72 -4.57 -7.79 11.44
C LEU A 72 -4.55 -8.56 10.10
N THR A 73 -5.74 -8.88 9.60
CA THR A 73 -5.93 -9.29 8.22
C THR A 73 -6.50 -8.12 7.42
N THR A 74 -6.09 -8.01 6.17
CA THR A 74 -6.65 -7.03 5.25
C THR A 74 -6.42 -7.44 3.80
N HIS A 75 -7.29 -7.01 2.91
CA HIS A 75 -7.09 -7.06 1.48
C HIS A 75 -6.68 -5.67 0.91
N TYR A 76 -6.60 -4.65 1.77
CA TYR A 76 -6.10 -3.33 1.43
C TYR A 76 -4.58 -3.28 1.66
N LEU A 77 -3.82 -3.30 0.59
CA LEU A 77 -2.35 -3.32 0.66
C LEU A 77 -1.75 -2.01 1.19
N ASP A 78 -2.42 -0.89 0.96
CA ASP A 78 -2.09 0.41 1.54
C ASP A 78 -2.23 0.40 3.07
N GLU A 79 -3.23 -0.29 3.63
CA GLU A 79 -3.38 -0.48 5.06
C GLU A 79 -2.20 -1.26 5.65
N ALA A 80 -1.84 -2.39 5.02
CA ALA A 80 -0.70 -3.18 5.44
C ALA A 80 0.60 -2.37 5.38
N GLU A 81 0.81 -1.59 4.31
CA GLU A 81 1.99 -0.73 4.15
C GLU A 81 2.08 0.36 5.24
N GLN A 82 0.94 0.91 5.67
CA GLN A 82 0.87 2.00 6.66
C GLN A 82 0.95 1.53 8.10
N LEU A 83 0.52 0.32 8.41
CA LEU A 83 0.32 -0.13 9.80
C LEU A 83 1.28 -1.23 10.23
N ALA A 84 1.69 -2.12 9.32
CA ALA A 84 2.43 -3.31 9.69
C ALA A 84 3.93 -3.07 9.84
N ASP A 85 4.54 -3.73 10.83
CA ASP A 85 5.99 -3.85 10.96
C ASP A 85 6.49 -5.08 10.19
N ASP A 86 5.65 -6.12 10.08
CA ASP A 86 5.92 -7.34 9.34
C ASP A 86 4.64 -7.75 8.60
N VAL A 87 4.75 -8.07 7.31
CA VAL A 87 3.65 -8.47 6.43
C VAL A 87 3.89 -9.88 5.94
N ALA A 88 2.85 -10.70 5.96
CA ALA A 88 2.83 -12.00 5.29
C ALA A 88 1.81 -11.96 4.14
N ILE A 89 2.28 -12.04 2.91
CA ILE A 89 1.43 -12.15 1.72
C ILE A 89 1.06 -13.62 1.55
N MET A 90 -0.25 -13.87 1.53
CA MET A 90 -0.81 -15.22 1.37
C MET A 90 -1.44 -15.39 -0.01
N ASN A 91 -1.21 -16.56 -0.61
CA ASN A 91 -1.87 -16.97 -1.84
C ASN A 91 -2.17 -18.48 -1.77
N HIS A 92 -3.42 -18.87 -2.07
CA HIS A 92 -3.87 -20.28 -2.00
C HIS A 92 -3.46 -21.00 -0.69
N GLY A 93 -3.65 -20.33 0.45
CA GLY A 93 -3.34 -20.90 1.78
C GLY A 93 -1.85 -21.01 2.12
N LYS A 94 -0.96 -20.47 1.27
CA LYS A 94 0.50 -20.47 1.50
C LYS A 94 1.03 -19.06 1.63
N ILE A 95 1.99 -18.85 2.53
CA ILE A 95 2.76 -17.61 2.60
C ILE A 95 3.72 -17.58 1.42
N VAL A 96 3.58 -16.60 0.54
CA VAL A 96 4.38 -16.44 -0.68
C VAL A 96 5.49 -15.40 -0.52
N ALA A 97 5.31 -14.42 0.38
CA ALA A 97 6.34 -13.50 0.80
C ALA A 97 6.07 -13.05 2.24
N ARG A 98 7.14 -12.76 2.99
CA ARG A 98 7.06 -12.23 4.34
C ARG A 98 8.20 -11.27 4.61
N GLY A 99 7.94 -10.20 5.33
CA GLY A 99 8.95 -9.24 5.81
C GLY A 99 8.36 -7.86 6.07
N ASN A 100 9.25 -6.95 6.46
CA ASN A 100 8.88 -5.53 6.60
C ASN A 100 8.41 -4.97 5.25
N PRO A 101 7.34 -4.14 5.20
CA PRO A 101 6.82 -3.55 3.97
C PRO A 101 7.88 -2.90 3.09
N SER A 102 8.74 -2.05 3.66
CA SER A 102 9.79 -1.36 2.91
C SER A 102 10.83 -2.33 2.33
N ALA A 103 11.16 -3.40 3.05
CA ALA A 103 12.08 -4.43 2.57
C ALA A 103 11.47 -5.25 1.41
N LEU A 104 10.17 -5.58 1.51
CA LEU A 104 9.43 -6.26 0.43
C LEU A 104 9.36 -5.39 -0.82
N ILE A 105 9.02 -4.10 -0.65
CA ILE A 105 8.98 -3.13 -1.75
C ILE A 105 10.35 -2.97 -2.41
N SER A 106 11.41 -2.85 -1.61
CA SER A 106 12.78 -2.76 -2.13
C SER A 106 13.21 -4.00 -2.90
N ARG A 107 12.83 -5.19 -2.43
CA ARG A 107 13.21 -6.47 -3.02
C ARG A 107 12.40 -6.81 -4.27
N PHE A 108 11.10 -6.56 -4.26
CA PHE A 108 10.17 -7.05 -5.28
C PHE A 108 9.48 -5.93 -6.06
N GLY A 109 9.38 -4.72 -5.51
CA GLY A 109 8.58 -3.63 -6.08
C GLY A 109 9.10 -3.09 -7.42
N GLY A 110 10.42 -3.16 -7.69
CA GLY A 110 10.99 -2.74 -8.98
C GLY A 110 11.48 -1.30 -9.04
N GLY A 111 11.56 -0.58 -7.90
CA GLY A 111 12.18 0.75 -7.84
C GLY A 111 11.20 1.92 -7.94
N THR A 112 11.59 2.94 -8.68
CA THR A 112 10.80 4.16 -8.93
C THR A 112 10.46 4.25 -10.40
N THR A 113 9.21 4.56 -10.72
CA THR A 113 8.78 4.85 -12.08
C THR A 113 8.65 6.35 -12.26
N ILE A 114 9.31 6.90 -13.26
CA ILE A 114 9.11 8.28 -13.71
C ILE A 114 8.01 8.24 -14.77
N VAL A 115 6.96 9.02 -14.57
CA VAL A 115 5.83 9.11 -15.49
C VAL A 115 5.92 10.43 -16.25
N LEU A 116 5.90 10.34 -17.57
CA LEU A 116 5.84 11.46 -18.50
C LEU A 116 4.41 11.51 -19.07
N ALA A 117 3.54 12.23 -18.38
CA ALA A 117 2.13 12.31 -18.73
C ALA A 117 1.93 13.10 -20.02
N GLY A 118 1.14 12.55 -20.93
CA GLY A 118 0.86 13.17 -22.23
C GLY A 118 1.99 13.10 -23.25
N ALA A 119 3.10 12.41 -22.95
CA ALA A 119 4.25 12.29 -23.86
C ALA A 119 3.95 11.49 -25.14
N GLY A 120 2.96 10.62 -25.10
CA GLY A 120 2.47 9.86 -26.25
C GLY A 120 3.52 9.00 -26.96
N SER A 121 3.20 8.62 -28.20
CA SER A 121 4.12 7.85 -29.05
C SER A 121 5.36 8.64 -29.45
N GLU A 122 5.27 9.96 -29.55
CA GLU A 122 6.39 10.84 -29.88
C GLU A 122 7.43 10.84 -28.75
N GLY A 123 7.00 11.02 -27.50
CA GLY A 123 7.88 10.92 -26.33
C GLY A 123 8.48 9.54 -26.18
N HIS A 124 7.69 8.48 -26.36
CA HIS A 124 8.20 7.11 -26.35
C HIS A 124 9.29 6.87 -27.41
N HIS A 125 9.07 7.34 -28.65
CA HIS A 125 10.06 7.25 -29.73
C HIS A 125 11.33 8.06 -29.40
N ALA A 126 11.19 9.27 -28.87
CA ALA A 126 12.31 10.12 -28.48
C ALA A 126 13.22 9.48 -27.42
N LEU A 127 12.65 8.68 -26.50
CA LEU A 127 13.39 7.88 -25.52
C LEU A 127 14.05 6.67 -26.15
N ALA A 128 13.35 5.96 -27.03
CA ALA A 128 13.87 4.78 -27.73
C ALA A 128 15.12 5.09 -28.55
N VAL A 129 15.14 6.21 -29.28
CA VAL A 129 16.30 6.69 -30.04
C VAL A 129 17.54 6.93 -29.16
N ARG A 130 17.32 7.21 -27.86
CA ARG A 130 18.39 7.46 -26.88
C ARG A 130 18.70 6.25 -26.00
N ASN A 131 18.17 5.07 -26.38
CA ASN A 131 18.31 3.82 -25.63
C ASN A 131 17.86 3.94 -24.16
N ILE A 132 16.80 4.72 -23.90
CA ILE A 132 16.14 4.79 -22.59
C ILE A 132 14.93 3.85 -22.63
N PRO A 133 14.95 2.72 -21.91
CA PRO A 133 13.82 1.80 -21.87
C PRO A 133 12.59 2.48 -21.24
N ALA A 134 11.45 2.39 -21.90
CA ALA A 134 10.22 2.97 -21.43
C ALA A 134 9.01 2.20 -21.98
N ASP A 135 7.92 2.19 -21.18
CA ASP A 135 6.63 1.62 -21.59
C ASP A 135 5.68 2.74 -21.99
N LEU A 136 4.94 2.54 -23.06
CA LEU A 136 3.83 3.41 -23.47
C LEU A 136 2.51 2.79 -23.02
N ARG A 137 1.72 3.54 -22.24
CA ARG A 137 0.37 3.13 -21.81
C ARG A 137 -0.60 4.29 -22.01
N GLY A 138 -1.46 4.16 -23.02
CA GLY A 138 -2.33 5.27 -23.44
C GLY A 138 -1.50 6.45 -23.94
N SER A 139 -1.66 7.62 -23.32
CA SER A 139 -0.91 8.84 -23.61
C SER A 139 0.35 9.02 -22.77
N ASP A 140 0.62 8.14 -21.81
CA ASP A 140 1.67 8.32 -20.81
C ASP A 140 2.84 7.37 -21.06
N VAL A 141 4.04 7.86 -20.81
CA VAL A 141 5.28 7.08 -20.96
C VAL A 141 5.89 6.84 -19.57
N PHE A 142 6.25 5.59 -19.30
CA PHE A 142 6.73 5.11 -18.01
C PHE A 142 8.19 4.70 -18.13
N VAL A 143 9.07 5.36 -17.40
CA VAL A 143 10.50 5.06 -17.32
C VAL A 143 10.80 4.42 -15.97
N HIS A 144 11.22 3.15 -15.96
CA HIS A 144 11.52 2.42 -14.74
C HIS A 144 12.96 2.64 -14.30
N VAL A 145 13.15 3.02 -13.04
CA VAL A 145 14.46 3.23 -12.42
C VAL A 145 14.59 2.31 -11.22
N THR A 146 15.51 1.37 -11.30
CA THR A 146 15.65 0.31 -10.30
C THR A 146 16.22 0.82 -8.98
N MET A 147 17.18 1.76 -9.02
CA MET A 147 17.84 2.29 -7.84
C MET A 147 17.42 3.74 -7.56
N ALA A 148 17.08 4.03 -6.30
CA ALA A 148 16.64 5.36 -5.90
C ALA A 148 17.66 6.48 -6.19
N ASN A 149 18.96 6.18 -6.12
CA ASN A 149 20.04 7.13 -6.43
C ASN A 149 20.14 7.47 -7.92
N GLU A 150 19.62 6.64 -8.81
CA GLU A 150 19.61 6.85 -10.25
C GLU A 150 18.46 7.75 -10.72
N VAL A 151 17.42 7.95 -9.90
CA VAL A 151 16.25 8.78 -10.25
C VAL A 151 16.68 10.20 -10.63
N ARG A 152 17.58 10.81 -9.85
CA ARG A 152 18.10 12.15 -10.15
C ARG A 152 18.82 12.21 -11.50
N THR A 153 19.65 11.23 -11.78
CA THR A 153 20.39 11.13 -13.05
C THR A 153 19.47 10.92 -14.22
N MET A 154 18.45 10.07 -14.05
CA MET A 154 17.44 9.83 -15.06
C MET A 154 16.61 11.08 -15.34
N LEU A 155 16.14 11.79 -14.30
CA LEU A 155 15.43 13.05 -14.46
C LEU A 155 16.26 14.10 -15.20
N ALA A 156 17.56 14.20 -14.90
CA ALA A 156 18.46 15.12 -15.62
C ALA A 156 18.61 14.72 -17.10
N LYS A 157 18.68 13.44 -17.42
CA LYS A 157 18.69 12.94 -18.81
C LYS A 157 17.36 13.28 -19.51
N LEU A 158 16.24 13.03 -18.87
CA LEU A 158 14.91 13.33 -19.43
C LEU A 158 14.72 14.83 -19.69
N ALA A 159 15.19 15.68 -18.78
CA ALA A 159 15.12 17.13 -18.93
C ALA A 159 15.95 17.68 -20.12
N SER A 160 16.93 16.92 -20.63
CA SER A 160 17.71 17.28 -21.81
C SER A 160 17.07 16.84 -23.12
N ILE A 161 15.91 16.18 -23.08
CA ILE A 161 15.19 15.68 -24.25
C ILE A 161 13.94 16.52 -24.43
N GLU A 162 13.76 17.03 -25.64
CA GLU A 162 12.55 17.75 -26.00
C GLU A 162 11.43 16.71 -26.22
N ILE A 163 10.52 16.62 -25.25
CA ILE A 163 9.39 15.68 -25.25
C ILE A 163 8.13 16.49 -24.98
N PRO A 164 7.10 16.41 -25.82
CA PRO A 164 5.80 16.99 -25.50
C PRO A 164 5.22 16.23 -24.29
N LEU A 165 4.99 16.92 -23.20
CA LEU A 165 4.38 16.36 -22.00
C LEU A 165 3.59 17.41 -21.24
N THR A 166 2.59 16.98 -20.50
CA THR A 166 1.76 17.86 -19.65
C THR A 166 2.29 17.90 -18.22
N GLU A 167 2.85 16.80 -17.74
CA GLU A 167 3.35 16.69 -16.38
C GLU A 167 4.45 15.61 -16.29
N ILE A 168 5.38 15.79 -15.36
CA ILE A 168 6.35 14.77 -14.97
C ILE A 168 6.24 14.54 -13.48
N TYR A 169 6.08 13.28 -13.08
CA TYR A 169 6.06 12.90 -11.68
C TYR A 169 6.69 11.53 -11.45
N THR A 170 6.98 11.22 -10.18
CA THR A 170 7.55 9.93 -9.81
C THR A 170 6.55 9.12 -9.00
N LYS A 171 6.38 7.85 -9.35
CA LYS A 171 5.62 6.86 -8.60
C LYS A 171 6.59 5.85 -8.00
N ARG A 172 6.60 5.72 -6.66
CA ARG A 172 7.33 4.65 -5.98
C ARG A 172 6.52 3.36 -6.06
N SER A 173 7.21 2.25 -6.12
CA SER A 173 6.57 0.95 -5.97
C SER A 173 5.94 0.83 -4.59
N THR A 174 4.84 0.10 -4.53
CA THR A 174 4.01 -0.14 -3.34
C THR A 174 3.93 -1.64 -3.03
N LEU A 175 3.32 -2.01 -1.91
CA LEU A 175 3.00 -3.42 -1.64
C LEU A 175 2.05 -4.02 -2.69
N GLU A 176 1.26 -3.22 -3.39
CA GLU A 176 0.42 -3.69 -4.51
C GLU A 176 1.28 -4.19 -5.67
N ASP A 177 2.33 -3.46 -6.03
CA ASP A 177 3.28 -3.90 -7.06
C ASP A 177 4.01 -5.19 -6.64
N VAL A 178 4.35 -5.30 -5.36
CA VAL A 178 4.93 -6.53 -4.77
C VAL A 178 3.96 -7.69 -4.90
N PHE A 179 2.71 -7.49 -4.48
CA PHE A 179 1.66 -8.50 -4.52
C PHE A 179 1.47 -9.04 -5.94
N LEU A 180 1.28 -8.15 -6.91
CA LEU A 180 1.09 -8.52 -8.32
C LEU A 180 2.27 -9.34 -8.86
N LYS A 181 3.50 -8.98 -8.52
CA LYS A 181 4.68 -9.73 -8.95
C LYS A 181 4.79 -11.10 -8.29
N VAL A 182 4.63 -11.17 -6.97
CA VAL A 182 4.83 -12.41 -6.21
C VAL A 182 3.71 -13.42 -6.47
N VAL A 183 2.49 -12.96 -6.66
CA VAL A 183 1.32 -13.79 -7.00
C VAL A 183 1.32 -14.13 -8.48
N GLY A 184 1.61 -13.17 -9.37
CA GLY A 184 1.66 -13.35 -10.82
C GLY A 184 2.74 -14.34 -11.26
N ALA A 185 3.96 -14.21 -10.74
CA ALA A 185 5.07 -15.13 -11.05
C ALA A 185 4.74 -16.59 -10.68
N ARG A 186 4.00 -16.83 -9.58
CA ARG A 186 3.59 -18.19 -9.22
C ARG A 186 2.42 -18.73 -10.04
N MET A 187 1.59 -17.87 -10.61
CA MET A 187 0.57 -18.30 -11.57
C MET A 187 1.24 -18.84 -12.86
N GLU A 188 2.30 -18.20 -13.32
CA GLU A 188 3.06 -18.67 -14.49
C GLU A 188 3.81 -19.98 -14.21
N GLU A 189 4.44 -20.12 -13.03
CA GLU A 189 5.08 -21.39 -12.60
C GLU A 189 4.06 -22.53 -12.40
N GLY A 190 2.84 -22.25 -11.96
CA GLY A 190 1.78 -23.23 -11.76
C GLY A 190 1.14 -23.73 -13.05
N VAL A 191 1.14 -22.92 -14.11
CA VAL A 191 0.61 -23.29 -15.44
C VAL A 191 1.60 -24.18 -16.22
N LEU A 192 2.89 -24.13 -15.87
CA LEU A 192 3.93 -24.99 -16.50
C LEU A 192 4.12 -26.33 -15.79
N ALA A 193 3.44 -26.57 -14.65
CA ALA A 193 3.55 -27.79 -13.83
C ALA A 193 2.27 -28.65 -13.79
N GLY A 194 1.34 -28.43 -14.72
CA GLY A 194 0.07 -29.17 -14.86
C GLY A 194 -0.02 -29.99 -16.13
#